data_1003145ae2fa09a075a2b23a36188e6b
#
_entry.id   1003145ae2fa09a075a2b23a36188e6b
#
_cell.length_a   1.000
_cell.length_b   1.000
_cell.length_c   1.000
_cell.angle_alpha   90.00
_cell.angle_beta   90.00
_cell.angle_gamma   90.00
#
_symmetry.space_group_name_H-M   'P 1'
#
loop_
_entity.id
_entity.type
_entity.pdbx_description
1 polymer ?
#
loop_
_entity_poly.entity_id
_entity_poly.type
_entity_poly.pdbx_seq_one_letter_code
_entity_poly.pdbx_strand_id
1 'polypeptide(L)'
;MKKVMMLIAAALMSVMQVNAQTAKIDDKELIGVWLMESMQWEGEKKVVCGKAIGYTQFKYYGADGEYACAQLSMTRDGKCVVAPHEYGTYTFKDGWYSEMGREPIKDAIVWVDKTTTKGTWKTRHDIWKKQTNMPQKLVKYILDCCRTKEMPADIQQMIKQNIFK
;
A
#
# COMPACT_ATOMS: atom_id res chain seq x y z
N MET A 1 62.08 18.07 34.62
CA MET A 1 61.24 18.50 33.51
C MET A 1 60.74 17.24 32.80
N LYS A 2 59.50 16.81 33.05
CA LYS A 2 58.91 15.61 32.44
C LYS A 2 58.05 16.04 31.29
N LYS A 3 58.43 15.66 30.06
CA LYS A 3 57.61 15.87 28.85
C LYS A 3 56.49 14.84 28.83
N VAL A 4 55.27 15.32 28.98
CA VAL A 4 54.07 14.50 28.79
C VAL A 4 53.79 14.49 27.26
N MET A 5 54.03 13.34 26.66
CA MET A 5 53.64 13.07 25.26
C MET A 5 52.15 12.74 25.27
N MET A 6 51.32 13.66 24.78
CA MET A 6 49.90 13.44 24.59
C MET A 6 49.71 12.70 23.25
N LEU A 7 49.43 11.40 23.30
CA LEU A 7 49.02 10.59 22.15
C LEU A 7 47.59 10.94 21.84
N ILE A 8 47.37 11.71 20.74
CA ILE A 8 46.05 11.90 20.15
C ILE A 8 45.76 10.65 19.32
N ALA A 9 45.01 9.73 19.88
CA ALA A 9 44.42 8.64 19.12
C ALA A 9 43.27 9.21 18.29
N ALA A 10 43.53 9.53 17.04
CA ALA A 10 42.48 9.82 16.06
C ALA A 10 41.73 8.52 15.77
N ALA A 11 40.60 8.33 16.42
CA ALA A 11 39.66 7.31 16.09
C ALA A 11 39.05 7.66 14.72
N LEU A 12 39.58 7.08 13.66
CA LEU A 12 38.94 7.02 12.35
C LEU A 12 37.66 6.19 12.50
N MET A 13 36.56 6.84 12.81
CA MET A 13 35.25 6.27 12.55
C MET A 13 35.07 6.19 11.05
N SER A 14 35.48 5.06 10.47
CA SER A 14 35.02 4.65 9.16
C SER A 14 33.51 4.46 9.26
N VAL A 15 32.77 5.49 8.86
CA VAL A 15 31.37 5.37 8.53
C VAL A 15 31.32 4.39 7.36
N MET A 16 31.15 3.11 7.68
CA MET A 16 30.70 2.14 6.70
C MET A 16 29.32 2.60 6.25
N GLN A 17 29.27 3.38 5.19
CA GLN A 17 28.06 3.48 4.40
C GLN A 17 27.79 2.06 3.89
N VAL A 18 26.97 1.34 4.61
CA VAL A 18 26.30 0.16 4.10
C VAL A 18 25.39 0.69 3.00
N ASN A 19 25.95 0.81 1.79
CA ASN A 19 25.17 0.80 0.58
C ASN A 19 24.54 -0.59 0.52
N ALA A 20 23.51 -0.82 1.32
CA ALA A 20 22.54 -1.86 1.07
C ALA A 20 21.93 -1.47 -0.28
N GLN A 21 22.55 -1.97 -1.35
CA GLN A 21 21.94 -2.05 -2.67
C GLN A 21 20.67 -2.87 -2.42
N THR A 22 19.57 -2.19 -2.12
CA THR A 22 18.25 -2.83 -2.00
C THR A 22 18.04 -3.51 -3.34
N ALA A 23 18.11 -4.85 -3.33
CA ALA A 23 17.90 -5.64 -4.53
C ALA A 23 16.64 -5.11 -5.20
N LYS A 24 16.74 -4.73 -6.48
CA LYS A 24 15.59 -4.19 -7.22
C LYS A 24 14.43 -5.17 -7.06
N ILE A 25 13.35 -4.73 -6.44
CA ILE A 25 12.15 -5.56 -6.27
C ILE A 25 11.53 -5.73 -7.65
N ASP A 26 11.20 -6.99 -8.02
CA ASP A 26 10.57 -7.29 -9.29
C ASP A 26 9.20 -6.60 -9.37
N ASP A 27 8.91 -5.95 -10.49
CA ASP A 27 7.64 -5.27 -10.74
C ASP A 27 6.44 -6.23 -10.60
N LYS A 28 6.65 -7.54 -10.84
CA LYS A 28 5.64 -8.60 -10.63
C LYS A 28 5.22 -8.76 -9.17
N GLU A 29 6.02 -8.30 -8.22
CA GLU A 29 5.63 -8.31 -6.81
C GLU A 29 4.46 -7.37 -6.53
N LEU A 30 4.11 -6.45 -7.44
CA LEU A 30 2.90 -5.63 -7.33
C LEU A 30 1.62 -6.47 -7.48
N ILE A 31 1.67 -7.58 -8.25
CA ILE A 31 0.51 -8.45 -8.46
C ILE A 31 -0.05 -8.96 -7.14
N GLY A 32 -1.35 -8.80 -6.95
CA GLY A 32 -2.07 -9.25 -5.77
C GLY A 32 -3.00 -8.20 -5.17
N VAL A 33 -3.34 -8.43 -3.91
CA VAL A 33 -4.26 -7.58 -3.14
C VAL A 33 -3.46 -6.69 -2.19
N TRP A 34 -3.87 -5.44 -2.09
CA TRP A 34 -3.26 -4.43 -1.22
C TRP A 34 -4.32 -3.70 -0.42
N LEU A 35 -4.06 -3.48 0.86
CA LEU A 35 -4.86 -2.61 1.72
C LEU A 35 -4.04 -1.38 2.12
N MET A 36 -4.70 -0.24 2.15
CA MET A 36 -4.11 0.98 2.68
C MET A 36 -3.93 0.84 4.21
N GLU A 37 -2.68 0.91 4.67
CA GLU A 37 -2.35 0.89 6.09
C GLU A 37 -2.49 2.28 6.72
N SER A 38 -2.11 3.31 5.98
CA SER A 38 -2.20 4.68 6.44
C SER A 38 -2.17 5.67 5.30
N MET A 39 -2.68 6.87 5.58
CA MET A 39 -2.64 8.01 4.69
C MET A 39 -2.27 9.28 5.45
N GLN A 40 -1.66 10.23 4.76
CA GLN A 40 -1.28 11.51 5.30
C GLN A 40 -1.32 12.58 4.20
N TRP A 41 -2.09 13.62 4.40
CA TRP A 41 -2.02 14.81 3.55
C TRP A 41 -0.86 15.71 4.00
N GLU A 42 -0.33 16.46 3.07
CA GLU A 42 0.74 17.43 3.36
C GLU A 42 0.29 18.42 4.46
N GLY A 43 1.12 18.59 5.49
CA GLY A 43 0.79 19.43 6.64
C GLY A 43 -0.16 18.82 7.68
N GLU A 44 -0.73 17.64 7.43
CA GLU A 44 -1.66 16.99 8.34
C GLU A 44 -1.03 15.82 9.11
N LYS A 45 -1.71 15.36 10.15
CA LYS A 45 -1.30 14.17 10.90
C LYS A 45 -1.59 12.90 10.10
N LYS A 46 -0.68 11.92 10.24
CA LYS A 46 -0.88 10.57 9.69
C LYS A 46 -2.14 9.93 10.28
N VAL A 47 -3.00 9.40 9.41
CA VAL A 47 -4.19 8.62 9.76
C VAL A 47 -3.89 7.15 9.51
N VAL A 48 -4.03 6.31 10.55
CA VAL A 48 -3.90 4.86 10.45
C VAL A 48 -5.26 4.28 10.08
N CYS A 49 -5.31 3.58 8.94
CA CYS A 49 -6.52 2.94 8.42
C CYS A 49 -6.85 1.64 9.18
N GLY A 50 -8.07 1.16 9.03
CA GLY A 50 -8.53 -0.10 9.61
C GLY A 50 -9.61 0.08 10.66
N LYS A 51 -9.66 -0.83 11.64
CA LYS A 51 -10.75 -0.93 12.62
C LYS A 51 -10.99 0.36 13.41
N ALA A 52 -9.94 1.03 13.84
CA ALA A 52 -10.05 2.19 14.71
C ALA A 52 -10.86 3.34 14.09
N ILE A 53 -10.72 3.53 12.77
CA ILE A 53 -11.47 4.55 12.03
C ILE A 53 -12.58 3.96 11.17
N GLY A 54 -12.70 2.63 11.11
CA GLY A 54 -13.68 1.93 10.27
C GLY A 54 -13.50 2.19 8.77
N TYR A 55 -12.27 2.38 8.31
CA TYR A 55 -11.96 2.74 6.92
C TYR A 55 -10.64 2.16 6.46
N THR A 56 -10.62 1.67 5.22
CA THR A 56 -9.40 1.41 4.44
C THR A 56 -9.73 1.44 2.95
N GLN A 57 -8.71 1.42 2.10
CA GLN A 57 -8.89 1.20 0.67
C GLN A 57 -8.29 -0.15 0.27
N PHE A 58 -8.94 -0.77 -0.69
CA PHE A 58 -8.54 -2.00 -1.34
C PHE A 58 -8.04 -1.67 -2.74
N LYS A 59 -6.90 -2.24 -3.13
CA LYS A 59 -6.43 -2.28 -4.51
C LYS A 59 -6.14 -3.72 -4.92
N TYR A 60 -6.43 -4.03 -6.16
CA TYR A 60 -6.10 -5.29 -6.79
C TYR A 60 -5.32 -5.04 -8.08
N TYR A 61 -4.24 -5.78 -8.23
CA TYR A 61 -3.43 -5.80 -9.44
C TYR A 61 -3.37 -7.23 -9.96
N GLY A 62 -4.05 -7.51 -11.07
CA GLY A 62 -4.08 -8.82 -11.71
C GLY A 62 -2.83 -9.09 -12.54
N ALA A 63 -2.47 -10.36 -12.70
CA ALA A 63 -1.35 -10.77 -13.55
C ALA A 63 -1.59 -10.49 -15.05
N ASP A 64 -2.84 -10.34 -15.42
CA ASP A 64 -3.33 -9.99 -16.77
C ASP A 64 -3.43 -8.48 -17.01
N GLY A 65 -3.02 -7.66 -16.01
CA GLY A 65 -3.15 -6.21 -16.06
C GLY A 65 -4.51 -5.68 -15.58
N GLU A 66 -5.37 -6.53 -15.00
CA GLU A 66 -6.62 -6.08 -14.37
C GLU A 66 -6.32 -5.19 -13.16
N TYR A 67 -7.09 -4.12 -12.99
CA TYR A 67 -7.01 -3.19 -11.87
C TYR A 67 -8.38 -2.95 -11.25
N ALA A 68 -8.43 -2.96 -9.93
CA ALA A 68 -9.60 -2.54 -9.18
C ALA A 68 -9.21 -1.74 -7.94
N CYS A 69 -10.02 -0.72 -7.62
CA CYS A 69 -9.90 0.04 -6.39
C CYS A 69 -11.28 0.21 -5.76
N ALA A 70 -11.37 -0.02 -4.45
CA ALA A 70 -12.59 0.19 -3.68
C ALA A 70 -12.28 0.81 -2.31
N GLN A 71 -13.21 1.60 -1.79
CA GLN A 71 -13.25 1.93 -0.37
C GLN A 71 -13.96 0.82 0.39
N LEU A 72 -13.39 0.46 1.53
CA LEU A 72 -14.01 -0.43 2.50
C LEU A 72 -14.25 0.38 3.77
N SER A 73 -15.48 0.46 4.21
CA SER A 73 -15.82 1.23 5.41
C SER A 73 -16.79 0.48 6.31
N MET A 74 -16.74 0.81 7.59
CA MET A 74 -17.67 0.34 8.59
C MET A 74 -18.49 1.52 9.10
N THR A 75 -19.80 1.43 8.96
CA THR A 75 -20.73 2.45 9.44
C THR A 75 -20.85 2.40 10.97
N ARG A 76 -21.44 3.44 11.57
CA ARG A 76 -21.61 3.53 13.03
C ARG A 76 -22.48 2.41 13.60
N ASP A 77 -23.43 1.89 12.83
CA ASP A 77 -24.27 0.73 13.18
C ASP A 77 -23.58 -0.62 12.90
N GLY A 78 -22.29 -0.61 12.55
CA GLY A 78 -21.46 -1.80 12.38
C GLY A 78 -21.65 -2.55 11.06
N LYS A 79 -22.30 -1.94 10.07
CA LYS A 79 -22.39 -2.48 8.72
C LYS A 79 -21.11 -2.19 7.95
N CYS A 80 -20.65 -3.16 7.15
CA CYS A 80 -19.53 -2.96 6.24
C CYS A 80 -20.06 -2.57 4.86
N VAL A 81 -19.39 -1.60 4.24
CA VAL A 81 -19.76 -1.08 2.92
C VAL A 81 -18.55 -1.18 2.00
N VAL A 82 -18.77 -1.68 0.80
CA VAL A 82 -17.82 -1.59 -0.32
C VAL A 82 -18.30 -0.50 -1.25
N ALA A 83 -17.50 0.54 -1.41
CA ALA A 83 -17.75 1.58 -2.40
C ALA A 83 -16.74 1.45 -3.53
N PRO A 84 -17.13 0.85 -4.69
CA PRO A 84 -16.27 0.74 -5.85
C PRO A 84 -15.85 2.12 -6.35
N HIS A 85 -14.55 2.31 -6.56
CA HIS A 85 -14.00 3.55 -7.12
C HIS A 85 -13.67 3.40 -8.59
N GLU A 86 -12.77 2.45 -8.89
CA GLU A 86 -12.20 2.27 -10.21
C GLU A 86 -12.13 0.79 -10.54
N TYR A 87 -12.33 0.48 -11.82
CA TYR A 87 -12.16 -0.84 -12.39
C TYR A 87 -11.70 -0.72 -13.84
N GLY A 88 -10.62 -1.39 -14.21
CA GLY A 88 -10.05 -1.36 -15.55
C GLY A 88 -8.70 -2.04 -15.63
N THR A 89 -7.72 -1.38 -16.21
CA THR A 89 -6.37 -1.91 -16.39
C THR A 89 -5.30 -1.05 -15.74
N TYR A 90 -4.15 -1.65 -15.46
CA TYR A 90 -2.94 -0.95 -15.04
C TYR A 90 -1.72 -1.40 -15.82
N THR A 91 -0.68 -0.58 -15.78
CA THR A 91 0.68 -0.95 -16.16
C THR A 91 1.65 -0.49 -15.09
N PHE A 92 2.66 -1.31 -14.80
CA PHE A 92 3.76 -0.96 -13.91
C PHE A 92 5.05 -1.53 -14.47
N LYS A 93 5.99 -0.66 -14.81
CA LYS A 93 7.27 -1.05 -15.38
C LYS A 93 8.35 -0.03 -15.04
N ASP A 94 9.47 -0.50 -14.47
CA ASP A 94 10.64 0.32 -14.16
C ASP A 94 10.31 1.60 -13.37
N GLY A 95 9.33 1.51 -12.44
CA GLY A 95 8.84 2.61 -11.61
C GLY A 95 7.85 3.55 -12.31
N TRP A 96 7.50 3.30 -13.57
CA TRP A 96 6.41 4.00 -14.26
C TRP A 96 5.10 3.28 -14.01
N TYR A 97 4.13 3.98 -13.45
CA TYR A 97 2.81 3.47 -13.11
C TYR A 97 1.73 4.21 -13.89
N SER A 98 0.80 3.46 -14.46
CA SER A 98 -0.44 3.97 -15.06
C SER A 98 -1.61 3.10 -14.64
N GLU A 99 -2.75 3.71 -14.42
CA GLU A 99 -4.03 3.04 -14.19
C GLU A 99 -5.11 3.70 -15.04
N MET A 100 -6.11 2.93 -15.47
CA MET A 100 -7.27 3.42 -16.21
C MET A 100 -6.90 4.15 -17.51
N GLY A 101 -5.81 3.77 -18.16
CA GLY A 101 -5.33 4.42 -19.39
C GLY A 101 -4.83 5.85 -19.22
N ARG A 102 -4.57 6.29 -17.98
CA ARG A 102 -4.01 7.62 -17.71
C ARG A 102 -2.53 7.68 -18.09
N GLU A 103 -1.99 8.88 -18.25
CA GLU A 103 -0.57 9.08 -18.49
C GLU A 103 0.28 8.44 -17.37
N PRO A 104 1.34 7.69 -17.70
CA PRO A 104 2.20 7.07 -16.72
C PRO A 104 2.91 8.10 -15.84
N ILE A 105 2.95 7.83 -14.55
CA ILE A 105 3.60 8.67 -13.55
C ILE A 105 4.81 7.93 -12.98
N LYS A 106 5.97 8.57 -13.03
CA LYS A 106 7.21 8.03 -12.45
C LYS A 106 7.12 8.08 -10.93
N ASP A 107 7.53 6.98 -10.29
CA ASP A 107 7.61 6.84 -8.83
C ASP A 107 6.28 7.12 -8.08
N ALA A 108 5.12 6.97 -8.77
CA ALA A 108 3.81 7.02 -8.12
C ALA A 108 3.64 5.87 -7.11
N ILE A 109 4.32 4.76 -7.34
CA ILE A 109 4.45 3.63 -6.40
C ILE A 109 5.94 3.41 -6.14
N VAL A 110 6.33 3.50 -4.88
CA VAL A 110 7.72 3.29 -4.42
C VAL A 110 7.74 2.11 -3.45
N TRP A 111 8.61 1.14 -3.70
CA TRP A 111 8.81 0.01 -2.82
C TRP A 111 9.48 0.41 -1.50
N VAL A 112 8.91 0.01 -0.37
CA VAL A 112 9.55 0.03 0.95
C VAL A 112 10.17 -1.34 1.21
N ASP A 113 9.42 -2.40 0.93
CA ASP A 113 9.82 -3.80 0.93
C ASP A 113 8.88 -4.59 -0.01
N LYS A 114 9.06 -5.93 -0.14
CA LYS A 114 8.24 -6.78 -1.04
C LYS A 114 6.74 -6.81 -0.70
N THR A 115 6.36 -6.37 0.49
CA THR A 115 4.99 -6.39 0.98
C THR A 115 4.46 -5.00 1.31
N THR A 116 5.29 -3.97 1.12
CA THR A 116 4.96 -2.60 1.48
C THR A 116 5.32 -1.65 0.36
N THR A 117 4.37 -0.84 -0.06
CA THR A 117 4.62 0.27 -0.98
C THR A 117 4.19 1.60 -0.38
N LYS A 118 4.86 2.66 -0.84
CA LYS A 118 4.46 4.04 -0.61
C LYS A 118 3.89 4.59 -1.92
N GLY A 119 2.67 5.10 -1.87
CA GLY A 119 2.02 5.78 -2.97
C GLY A 119 1.94 7.28 -2.73
N THR A 120 1.90 8.06 -3.81
CA THR A 120 1.64 9.49 -3.74
C THR A 120 0.52 9.84 -4.70
N TRP A 121 -0.49 10.54 -4.18
CA TRP A 121 -1.62 11.05 -4.94
C TRP A 121 -1.81 12.53 -4.61
N LYS A 122 -1.43 13.41 -5.54
CA LYS A 122 -1.38 14.87 -5.29
C LYS A 122 -0.55 15.16 -4.02
N THR A 123 -1.17 15.72 -2.99
CA THR A 123 -0.57 16.05 -1.69
C THR A 123 -0.76 14.95 -0.63
N ARG A 124 -1.35 13.80 -1.00
CA ARG A 124 -1.57 12.67 -0.10
C ARG A 124 -0.49 11.60 -0.29
N HIS A 125 0.07 11.15 0.80
CA HIS A 125 1.01 10.03 0.88
C HIS A 125 0.34 8.84 1.55
N ASP A 126 0.39 7.69 0.91
CA ASP A 126 -0.24 6.47 1.36
C ASP A 126 0.79 5.37 1.60
N ILE A 127 0.57 4.56 2.62
CA ILE A 127 1.29 3.30 2.82
C ILE A 127 0.32 2.15 2.54
N TRP A 128 0.75 1.24 1.69
CA TRP A 128 -0.02 0.07 1.28
C TRP A 128 0.68 -1.21 1.71
N LYS A 129 -0.10 -2.18 2.19
CA LYS A 129 0.38 -3.50 2.60
C LYS A 129 -0.24 -4.60 1.75
N LYS A 130 0.62 -5.46 1.20
CA LYS A 130 0.21 -6.65 0.45
C LYS A 130 -0.49 -7.65 1.36
N GLN A 131 -1.60 -8.19 0.90
CA GLN A 131 -2.41 -9.14 1.65
C GLN A 131 -2.21 -10.55 1.09
N THR A 132 -1.47 -11.38 1.81
CA THR A 132 -1.18 -12.77 1.38
C THR A 132 -2.22 -13.76 1.87
N ASN A 133 -2.98 -13.42 2.92
CA ASN A 133 -3.90 -14.32 3.60
C ASN A 133 -5.38 -13.91 3.46
N MET A 134 -5.70 -13.00 2.53
CA MET A 134 -7.10 -12.62 2.31
C MET A 134 -7.84 -13.78 1.63
N PRO A 135 -9.04 -14.17 2.16
CA PRO A 135 -9.81 -15.24 1.54
C PRO A 135 -10.16 -14.93 0.09
N GLN A 136 -9.90 -15.86 -0.82
CA GLN A 136 -10.15 -15.68 -2.26
C GLN A 136 -11.61 -15.34 -2.57
N LYS A 137 -12.55 -15.92 -1.81
CA LYS A 137 -13.97 -15.59 -1.92
C LYS A 137 -14.25 -14.11 -1.65
N LEU A 138 -13.58 -13.53 -0.63
CA LEU A 138 -13.70 -12.10 -0.31
C LEU A 138 -13.12 -11.22 -1.41
N VAL A 139 -11.92 -11.57 -1.90
CA VAL A 139 -11.28 -10.87 -3.03
C VAL A 139 -12.21 -10.86 -4.24
N LYS A 140 -12.74 -12.04 -4.62
CA LYS A 140 -13.67 -12.16 -5.73
C LYS A 140 -14.90 -11.28 -5.55
N TYR A 141 -15.50 -11.25 -4.35
CA TYR A 141 -16.67 -10.41 -4.08
C TYR A 141 -16.39 -8.92 -4.21
N ILE A 142 -15.24 -8.46 -3.71
CA ILE A 142 -14.86 -7.04 -3.86
C ILE A 142 -14.63 -6.71 -5.34
N LEU A 143 -13.99 -7.59 -6.11
CA LEU A 143 -13.79 -7.42 -7.54
C LEU A 143 -15.14 -7.39 -8.29
N ASP A 144 -16.05 -8.30 -7.99
CA ASP A 144 -17.38 -8.33 -8.61
C ASP A 144 -18.16 -7.04 -8.30
N CYS A 145 -18.06 -6.51 -7.06
CA CYS A 145 -18.60 -5.19 -6.72
C CYS A 145 -18.00 -4.07 -7.58
N CYS A 146 -16.68 -4.10 -7.82
CA CYS A 146 -16.02 -3.11 -8.67
C CYS A 146 -16.48 -3.21 -10.13
N ARG A 147 -16.72 -4.42 -10.65
CA ARG A 147 -17.16 -4.67 -12.02
C ARG A 147 -18.62 -4.27 -12.24
N THR A 148 -19.52 -4.68 -11.33
CA THR A 148 -20.97 -4.54 -11.47
C THR A 148 -21.54 -3.33 -10.74
N LYS A 149 -20.80 -2.79 -9.78
CA LYS A 149 -21.23 -1.79 -8.79
C LYS A 149 -22.37 -2.27 -7.88
N GLU A 150 -22.56 -3.58 -7.80
CA GLU A 150 -23.51 -4.23 -6.91
C GLU A 150 -22.79 -4.90 -5.75
N MET A 151 -23.35 -4.88 -4.55
CA MET A 151 -22.76 -5.49 -3.36
C MET A 151 -23.62 -6.67 -2.88
N PRO A 152 -23.06 -7.92 -2.91
CA PRO A 152 -23.74 -9.08 -2.33
C PRO A 152 -23.94 -8.92 -0.80
N ALA A 153 -25.07 -9.38 -0.28
CA ALA A 153 -25.45 -9.19 1.13
C ALA A 153 -24.47 -9.87 2.12
N ASP A 154 -23.86 -10.99 1.74
CA ASP A 154 -22.97 -11.80 2.59
C ASP A 154 -21.55 -11.24 2.70
N ILE A 155 -21.16 -10.31 1.84
CA ILE A 155 -19.80 -9.71 1.85
C ILE A 155 -19.53 -8.93 3.14
N GLN A 156 -20.56 -8.35 3.76
CA GLN A 156 -20.41 -7.52 4.94
C GLN A 156 -19.77 -8.28 6.11
N GLN A 157 -20.21 -9.51 6.37
CA GLN A 157 -19.64 -10.33 7.43
C GLN A 157 -18.19 -10.71 7.13
N MET A 158 -17.85 -11.02 5.88
CA MET A 158 -16.50 -11.36 5.47
C MET A 158 -15.55 -10.17 5.62
N ILE A 159 -15.96 -8.97 5.26
CA ILE A 159 -15.17 -7.74 5.45
C ILE A 159 -14.90 -7.52 6.92
N LYS A 160 -15.94 -7.60 7.76
CA LYS A 160 -15.82 -7.42 9.21
C LYS A 160 -14.81 -8.39 9.83
N GLN A 161 -14.86 -9.65 9.44
CA GLN A 161 -14.00 -10.71 9.98
C GLN A 161 -12.54 -10.64 9.49
N ASN A 162 -12.28 -10.14 8.30
CA ASN A 162 -10.95 -10.20 7.68
C ASN A 162 -10.23 -8.86 7.63
N ILE A 163 -10.95 -7.74 7.65
CA ILE A 163 -10.40 -6.40 7.46
C ILE A 163 -10.53 -5.54 8.72
N PHE A 164 -11.68 -5.60 9.39
CA PHE A 164 -12.00 -4.82 10.60
C PHE A 164 -12.05 -5.66 11.88
N LYS A 165 -11.29 -6.75 11.93
CA LYS A 165 -11.18 -7.61 13.11
C LYS A 165 -10.39 -7.00 14.27
#